data_c5edf4eca001f2ca68c64c1ce8fbab07
#
_entry.id   c5edf4eca001f2ca68c64c1ce8fbab07
#
_cell.length_a   1.000
_cell.length_b   1.000
_cell.length_c   1.000
_cell.angle_alpha   90.00
_cell.angle_beta   90.00
_cell.angle_gamma   90.00
#
_symmetry.space_group_name_H-M   'P 1'
#
loop_
_entity.id
_entity.type
_entity.pdbx_description
1 polymer ?
#
loop_
_entity_poly.entity_id
_entity_poly.type
_entity_poly.pdbx_seq_one_letter_code
_entity_poly.pdbx_strand_id
1 'polypeptide(L)'
;MRRTVAATHPTRTVTAVTAPDFEIVVIGAGQAGLSVGYHLRRLGLTPGVDFVIVDHSPGPGGAWQFRWPSLTLNTVNRVHDLPGMSFTETLPAGSDSVPAATAVPHYFELYEKRFDLRVRRPISVRVVCDRASTATCPGTLVDGLLHVETAIGENLTAAQGSVTEPHTATDSRRSTDAPTELPGATGETLRVRGVINATGTWEKPFIPYYPGAETFAGRQLHAHDYRNAAEFAGKHVVVVGAGISAVQLLDEISQVTSTTWVSRTEPRWREGPFGPDEGRRAVAMVEDRVRRGLPPRSVVSVTGLPVDDRIRAARARGALTWHPMFARIEPEGVRWADDSFRAADVILWATGFRSALDHLAPLRLRGPGGGITMTGRLATQVAADPRIHLIGYGPSASTIGANRAGRAAAVELTRYLGLS
;
A
#
# COMPACT_ATOMS: atom_id res chain seq x y z
N MET A 1 40.04 42.81 -53.21
CA MET A 1 39.66 41.40 -52.91
C MET A 1 39.10 41.30 -51.54
N ARG A 2 37.73 41.20 -51.37
CA ARG A 2 37.05 40.95 -50.12
C ARG A 2 36.65 39.48 -50.09
N ARG A 3 37.16 38.72 -49.14
CA ARG A 3 36.73 37.32 -48.87
C ARG A 3 35.46 37.31 -48.07
N THR A 4 34.40 36.77 -48.65
CA THR A 4 33.15 36.48 -48.00
C THR A 4 33.29 35.18 -47.20
N VAL A 5 33.19 35.24 -45.89
CA VAL A 5 33.15 34.06 -45.02
C VAL A 5 31.69 33.64 -44.90
N ALA A 6 31.35 32.47 -45.42
CA ALA A 6 30.02 31.86 -45.25
C ALA A 6 29.89 31.32 -43.85
N ALA A 7 28.91 31.81 -43.09
CA ALA A 7 28.53 31.28 -41.79
C ALA A 7 27.73 29.99 -41.99
N THR A 8 28.30 28.86 -41.60
CA THR A 8 27.60 27.59 -41.50
C THR A 8 26.77 27.58 -40.21
N HIS A 9 25.45 27.66 -40.34
CA HIS A 9 24.51 27.39 -39.22
C HIS A 9 24.57 25.91 -38.86
N PRO A 10 24.72 25.54 -37.57
CA PRO A 10 24.62 24.17 -37.16
C PRO A 10 23.17 23.70 -37.33
N THR A 11 22.96 22.70 -38.14
CA THR A 11 21.70 21.98 -38.28
C THR A 11 21.34 21.35 -36.93
N ARG A 12 20.33 21.87 -36.30
CA ARG A 12 19.75 21.30 -35.04
C ARG A 12 19.13 19.97 -35.44
N THR A 13 19.80 18.87 -35.08
CA THR A 13 19.25 17.53 -35.24
C THR A 13 18.02 17.46 -34.34
N VAL A 14 16.83 17.48 -34.92
CA VAL A 14 15.57 17.19 -34.24
C VAL A 14 15.59 15.69 -33.98
N THR A 15 15.95 15.30 -32.76
CA THR A 15 15.77 13.92 -32.30
C THR A 15 14.28 13.59 -32.44
N ALA A 16 13.96 12.57 -33.22
CA ALA A 16 12.58 12.11 -33.36
C ALA A 16 12.04 11.78 -31.94
N VAL A 17 11.01 12.52 -31.53
CA VAL A 17 10.32 12.22 -30.26
C VAL A 17 9.68 10.85 -30.46
N THR A 18 10.24 9.83 -29.84
CA THR A 18 9.67 8.48 -29.86
C THR A 18 8.30 8.51 -29.19
N ALA A 19 7.28 8.02 -29.89
CA ALA A 19 5.92 7.94 -29.32
C ALA A 19 5.91 7.08 -28.04
N PRO A 20 5.13 7.43 -27.02
CA PRO A 20 4.95 6.59 -25.85
C PRO A 20 4.24 5.29 -26.22
N ASP A 21 4.48 4.23 -25.45
CA ASP A 21 3.73 2.97 -25.58
C ASP A 21 2.30 3.12 -25.06
N PHE A 22 2.12 3.93 -24.03
CA PHE A 22 0.84 4.40 -23.49
C PHE A 22 0.97 5.84 -22.99
N GLU A 23 -0.13 6.58 -23.00
CA GLU A 23 -0.17 7.91 -22.38
C GLU A 23 -0.02 7.80 -20.85
N ILE A 24 -0.71 6.84 -20.23
CA ILE A 24 -0.75 6.67 -18.78
C ILE A 24 -0.59 5.18 -18.40
N VAL A 25 0.23 4.91 -17.38
CA VAL A 25 0.21 3.64 -16.66
C VAL A 25 -0.42 3.83 -15.27
N VAL A 26 -1.31 2.92 -14.90
CA VAL A 26 -1.87 2.79 -13.54
C VAL A 26 -1.25 1.57 -12.90
N ILE A 27 -0.57 1.75 -11.77
CA ILE A 27 0.12 0.67 -11.06
C ILE A 27 -0.72 0.24 -9.86
N GLY A 28 -1.27 -0.97 -9.92
CA GLY A 28 -2.17 -1.55 -8.93
C GLY A 28 -3.65 -1.46 -9.32
N ALA A 29 -4.37 -2.58 -9.22
CA ALA A 29 -5.80 -2.71 -9.54
C ALA A 29 -6.65 -3.03 -8.29
N GLY A 30 -6.31 -2.42 -7.15
CA GLY A 30 -7.19 -2.33 -5.99
C GLY A 30 -8.26 -1.24 -6.15
N GLN A 31 -8.99 -0.91 -5.08
CA GLN A 31 -10.05 0.12 -5.05
C GLN A 31 -9.63 1.42 -5.77
N ALA A 32 -8.43 1.90 -5.53
CA ALA A 32 -7.94 3.16 -6.09
C ALA A 32 -7.70 3.05 -7.59
N GLY A 33 -6.98 2.02 -8.04
CA GLY A 33 -6.65 1.83 -9.46
C GLY A 33 -7.86 1.55 -10.32
N LEU A 34 -8.82 0.74 -9.85
CA LEU A 34 -10.07 0.49 -10.56
C LEU A 34 -10.91 1.78 -10.70
N SER A 35 -10.95 2.61 -9.66
CA SER A 35 -11.60 3.91 -9.74
C SER A 35 -10.94 4.83 -10.78
N VAL A 36 -9.62 4.84 -10.88
CA VAL A 36 -8.89 5.56 -11.95
C VAL A 36 -9.28 5.03 -13.32
N GLY A 37 -9.21 3.73 -13.53
CA GLY A 37 -9.54 3.11 -14.82
C GLY A 37 -10.92 3.50 -15.33
N TYR A 38 -11.91 3.49 -14.43
CA TYR A 38 -13.25 3.98 -14.73
C TYR A 38 -13.27 5.45 -15.17
N HIS A 39 -12.57 6.32 -14.44
CA HIS A 39 -12.57 7.76 -14.76
C HIS A 39 -11.78 8.08 -16.01
N LEU A 40 -10.65 7.40 -16.29
CA LEU A 40 -9.92 7.55 -17.55
C LEU A 40 -10.81 7.16 -18.74
N ARG A 41 -11.54 6.05 -18.66
CA ARG A 41 -12.54 5.68 -19.68
C ARG A 41 -13.61 6.73 -19.88
N ARG A 42 -14.12 7.31 -18.79
CA ARG A 42 -15.12 8.38 -18.88
C ARG A 42 -14.58 9.69 -19.48
N LEU A 43 -13.27 9.87 -19.47
CA LEU A 43 -12.58 10.98 -20.13
C LEU A 43 -12.25 10.67 -21.60
N GLY A 44 -12.67 9.51 -22.12
CA GLY A 44 -12.51 9.12 -23.52
C GLY A 44 -11.27 8.27 -23.80
N LEU A 45 -10.46 7.92 -22.81
CA LEU A 45 -9.29 7.09 -23.00
C LEU A 45 -9.65 5.60 -23.07
N THR A 46 -8.97 4.85 -23.93
CA THR A 46 -9.23 3.44 -24.22
C THR A 46 -8.22 2.56 -23.46
N PRO A 47 -8.69 1.59 -22.61
CA PRO A 47 -7.81 0.63 -21.94
C PRO A 47 -7.04 -0.23 -22.94
N GLY A 48 -5.75 -0.41 -22.70
CA GLY A 48 -4.85 -1.18 -23.58
C GLY A 48 -4.41 -0.47 -24.86
N VAL A 49 -4.84 0.80 -25.07
CA VAL A 49 -4.44 1.67 -26.17
C VAL A 49 -3.84 2.98 -25.61
N ASP A 50 -4.65 3.77 -24.93
CA ASP A 50 -4.22 5.06 -24.36
C ASP A 50 -3.65 4.89 -22.94
N PHE A 51 -4.18 3.96 -22.18
CA PHE A 51 -3.67 3.65 -20.85
C PHE A 51 -3.67 2.15 -20.56
N VAL A 52 -2.82 1.75 -19.63
CA VAL A 52 -2.74 0.36 -19.14
C VAL A 52 -2.83 0.34 -17.61
N ILE A 53 -3.53 -0.67 -17.07
CA ILE A 53 -3.52 -0.97 -15.64
C ILE A 53 -2.72 -2.26 -15.47
N VAL A 54 -1.71 -2.24 -14.60
CA VAL A 54 -0.90 -3.40 -14.25
C VAL A 54 -1.05 -3.74 -12.78
N ASP A 55 -1.14 -5.02 -12.45
CA ASP A 55 -1.27 -5.49 -11.07
C ASP A 55 -0.48 -6.78 -10.87
N HIS A 56 0.26 -6.87 -9.76
CA HIS A 56 1.08 -8.04 -9.45
C HIS A 56 0.30 -9.23 -8.91
N SER A 57 -0.91 -8.98 -8.41
CA SER A 57 -1.76 -10.02 -7.84
C SER A 57 -2.17 -11.05 -8.89
N PRO A 58 -2.39 -12.31 -8.49
CA PRO A 58 -2.80 -13.36 -9.44
C PRO A 58 -4.23 -13.15 -9.97
N GLY A 59 -5.07 -12.44 -9.25
CA GLY A 59 -6.46 -12.20 -9.59
C GLY A 59 -6.98 -10.84 -9.14
N PRO A 60 -8.26 -10.52 -9.43
CA PRO A 60 -8.93 -9.32 -8.94
C PRO A 60 -9.05 -9.29 -7.41
N GLY A 61 -9.16 -8.08 -6.81
CA GLY A 61 -9.43 -7.91 -5.39
C GLY A 61 -8.39 -7.11 -4.63
N GLY A 62 -7.20 -6.87 -5.20
CA GLY A 62 -6.11 -6.16 -4.51
C GLY A 62 -5.83 -6.77 -3.13
N ALA A 63 -5.61 -5.95 -2.11
CA ALA A 63 -5.34 -6.40 -0.74
C ALA A 63 -6.46 -7.23 -0.09
N TRP A 64 -7.68 -7.23 -0.64
CA TRP A 64 -8.79 -8.00 -0.07
C TRP A 64 -8.63 -9.50 -0.25
N GLN A 65 -7.96 -9.96 -1.30
CA GLN A 65 -7.68 -11.38 -1.55
C GLN A 65 -6.94 -12.05 -0.39
N PHE A 66 -6.15 -11.28 0.35
CA PHE A 66 -5.21 -11.77 1.36
C PHE A 66 -5.69 -11.53 2.80
N ARG A 67 -6.91 -11.02 2.99
CA ARG A 67 -7.48 -10.84 4.32
C ARG A 67 -7.82 -12.18 4.96
N TRP A 68 -7.75 -12.22 6.29
CA TRP A 68 -8.10 -13.42 7.04
C TRP A 68 -9.59 -13.77 6.88
N PRO A 69 -9.94 -15.08 6.80
CA PRO A 69 -11.28 -15.52 6.44
C PRO A 69 -12.40 -15.11 7.38
N SER A 70 -12.12 -14.94 8.67
CA SER A 70 -13.11 -14.51 9.68
C SER A 70 -13.45 -13.01 9.60
N LEU A 71 -12.74 -12.23 8.78
CA LEU A 71 -13.12 -10.85 8.47
C LEU A 71 -14.29 -10.85 7.48
N THR A 72 -15.50 -10.79 7.99
CA THR A 72 -16.75 -10.81 7.23
C THR A 72 -17.26 -9.41 6.90
N LEU A 73 -18.25 -9.30 6.01
CA LEU A 73 -18.81 -8.01 5.58
C LEU A 73 -19.43 -7.21 6.73
N ASN A 74 -19.98 -7.88 7.76
CA ASN A 74 -20.51 -7.22 8.95
C ASN A 74 -19.42 -6.77 9.94
N THR A 75 -18.20 -7.27 9.83
CA THR A 75 -17.09 -6.94 10.74
C THR A 75 -16.04 -6.02 10.12
N VAL A 76 -16.05 -5.91 8.79
CA VAL A 76 -15.17 -4.97 8.08
C VAL A 76 -15.65 -3.53 8.26
N ASN A 77 -14.69 -2.60 8.32
CA ASN A 77 -15.01 -1.17 8.38
C ASN A 77 -15.46 -0.64 7.01
N ARG A 78 -16.63 -1.06 6.56
CA ARG A 78 -17.31 -0.70 5.31
C ARG A 78 -16.48 -0.87 4.03
N VAL A 79 -17.05 -1.53 3.06
CA VAL A 79 -16.62 -1.51 1.66
C VAL A 79 -17.49 -0.49 0.93
N HIS A 80 -16.87 0.54 0.34
CA HIS A 80 -17.59 1.57 -0.42
C HIS A 80 -17.66 1.17 -1.88
N ASP A 81 -18.78 1.47 -2.50
CA ASP A 81 -19.02 1.26 -3.93
C ASP A 81 -17.90 1.86 -4.78
N LEU A 82 -17.48 1.16 -5.80
CA LEU A 82 -16.70 1.73 -6.89
C LEU A 82 -17.62 2.62 -7.77
N PRO A 83 -17.07 3.65 -8.43
CA PRO A 83 -17.89 4.54 -9.23
C PRO A 83 -18.62 3.81 -10.37
N GLY A 84 -19.92 3.97 -10.45
CA GLY A 84 -20.77 3.41 -11.52
C GLY A 84 -21.25 1.97 -11.29
N MET A 85 -20.95 1.35 -10.13
CA MET A 85 -21.47 0.01 -9.79
C MET A 85 -21.58 -0.12 -8.26
N SER A 86 -22.75 -0.54 -7.77
CA SER A 86 -22.94 -0.78 -6.35
C SER A 86 -22.37 -2.13 -5.93
N PHE A 87 -21.74 -2.16 -4.75
CA PHE A 87 -21.27 -3.42 -4.16
C PHE A 87 -22.44 -4.34 -3.80
N THR A 88 -23.54 -3.78 -3.29
CA THR A 88 -24.71 -4.54 -2.89
C THR A 88 -25.42 -5.25 -4.05
N GLU A 89 -25.30 -4.74 -5.29
CA GLU A 89 -25.84 -5.40 -6.49
C GLU A 89 -25.17 -6.77 -6.76
N THR A 90 -24.00 -7.02 -6.22
CA THR A 90 -23.22 -8.26 -6.44
C THR A 90 -23.35 -9.27 -5.30
N LEU A 91 -24.11 -8.93 -4.28
CA LEU A 91 -24.27 -9.75 -3.08
C LEU A 91 -25.66 -10.43 -3.05
N PRO A 92 -25.73 -11.73 -2.78
CA PRO A 92 -26.99 -12.37 -2.41
C PRO A 92 -27.61 -11.76 -1.17
N ALA A 93 -28.91 -11.87 -1.01
CA ALA A 93 -29.58 -11.45 0.22
C ALA A 93 -29.03 -12.23 1.45
N GLY A 94 -28.78 -11.53 2.57
CA GLY A 94 -28.25 -12.16 3.78
C GLY A 94 -26.74 -12.39 3.78
N SER A 95 -25.98 -11.70 2.93
CA SER A 95 -24.52 -11.89 2.75
C SER A 95 -23.65 -11.29 3.85
N ASP A 96 -24.18 -10.79 4.95
CA ASP A 96 -23.41 -10.12 6.00
C ASP A 96 -22.30 -11.00 6.62
N SER A 97 -22.49 -12.32 6.64
CA SER A 97 -21.52 -13.29 7.16
C SER A 97 -20.50 -13.77 6.12
N VAL A 98 -20.59 -13.33 4.86
CA VAL A 98 -19.64 -13.72 3.82
C VAL A 98 -18.26 -13.11 4.12
N PRO A 99 -17.16 -13.89 3.98
CA PRO A 99 -15.81 -13.36 4.12
C PRO A 99 -15.55 -12.23 3.12
N ALA A 100 -14.99 -11.12 3.60
CA ALA A 100 -14.64 -9.98 2.76
C ALA A 100 -13.59 -10.37 1.70
N ALA A 101 -12.74 -11.34 2.03
CA ALA A 101 -11.75 -11.93 1.10
C ALA A 101 -12.37 -12.71 -0.07
N THR A 102 -13.66 -13.01 -0.01
CA THR A 102 -14.42 -13.65 -1.11
C THR A 102 -15.29 -12.63 -1.85
N ALA A 103 -16.07 -11.85 -1.09
CA ALA A 103 -17.07 -10.96 -1.68
C ALA A 103 -16.44 -9.78 -2.44
N VAL A 104 -15.37 -9.18 -1.91
CA VAL A 104 -14.76 -8.00 -2.52
C VAL A 104 -13.96 -8.34 -3.79
N PRO A 105 -13.14 -9.41 -3.83
CA PRO A 105 -12.52 -9.87 -5.07
C PRO A 105 -13.55 -10.19 -6.17
N HIS A 106 -14.64 -10.86 -5.85
CA HIS A 106 -15.73 -11.12 -6.80
C HIS A 106 -16.34 -9.82 -7.36
N TYR A 107 -16.61 -8.85 -6.49
CA TYR A 107 -17.10 -7.53 -6.91
C TYR A 107 -16.12 -6.83 -7.85
N PHE A 108 -14.82 -6.87 -7.56
CA PHE A 108 -13.79 -6.25 -8.40
C PHE A 108 -13.68 -6.95 -9.75
N GLU A 109 -13.80 -8.28 -9.79
CA GLU A 109 -13.82 -9.05 -11.03
C GLU A 109 -14.99 -8.63 -11.93
N LEU A 110 -16.20 -8.54 -11.37
CA LEU A 110 -17.39 -8.08 -12.09
C LEU A 110 -17.24 -6.63 -12.57
N TYR A 111 -16.62 -5.79 -11.75
CA TYR A 111 -16.34 -4.39 -12.08
C TYR A 111 -15.38 -4.27 -13.27
N GLU A 112 -14.28 -5.02 -13.26
CA GLU A 112 -13.31 -5.03 -14.35
C GLU A 112 -13.95 -5.48 -15.67
N LYS A 113 -14.78 -6.51 -15.62
CA LYS A 113 -15.55 -7.02 -16.79
C LYS A 113 -16.58 -5.99 -17.28
N ARG A 114 -17.38 -5.41 -16.38
CA ARG A 114 -18.43 -4.44 -16.72
C ARG A 114 -17.87 -3.20 -17.43
N PHE A 115 -16.70 -2.73 -16.99
CA PHE A 115 -16.07 -1.54 -17.54
C PHE A 115 -14.92 -1.83 -18.49
N ASP A 116 -14.72 -3.09 -18.92
CA ASP A 116 -13.65 -3.54 -19.84
C ASP A 116 -12.30 -2.89 -19.52
N LEU A 117 -11.84 -2.99 -18.25
CA LEU A 117 -10.64 -2.29 -17.79
C LEU A 117 -9.35 -2.95 -18.24
N ARG A 118 -9.37 -4.18 -18.75
CA ARG A 118 -8.25 -4.93 -19.35
C ARG A 118 -7.01 -4.95 -18.48
N VAL A 119 -7.20 -5.19 -17.17
CA VAL A 119 -6.08 -5.22 -16.22
C VAL A 119 -5.10 -6.33 -16.59
N ARG A 120 -3.82 -5.98 -16.72
CA ARG A 120 -2.74 -6.94 -16.99
C ARG A 120 -2.25 -7.54 -15.68
N ARG A 121 -2.30 -8.87 -15.55
CA ARG A 121 -1.86 -9.67 -14.39
C ARG A 121 -1.17 -10.96 -14.83
N PRO A 122 -0.30 -11.55 -14.03
CA PRO A 122 0.41 -10.95 -12.90
C PRO A 122 1.62 -10.12 -13.39
N ILE A 123 1.57 -8.81 -13.23
CA ILE A 123 2.65 -7.90 -13.68
C ILE A 123 3.12 -7.06 -12.50
N SER A 124 4.35 -7.29 -12.06
CA SER A 124 5.01 -6.49 -11.03
C SER A 124 5.77 -5.33 -11.67
N VAL A 125 5.63 -4.12 -11.11
CA VAL A 125 6.48 -2.98 -11.48
C VAL A 125 7.68 -2.96 -10.54
N ARG A 126 8.88 -3.09 -11.09
CA ARG A 126 10.15 -3.10 -10.35
C ARG A 126 10.72 -1.70 -10.17
N VAL A 127 10.70 -0.92 -11.22
CA VAL A 127 11.32 0.41 -11.27
C VAL A 127 10.49 1.34 -12.13
N VAL A 128 10.37 2.58 -11.68
CA VAL A 128 9.94 3.73 -12.50
C VAL A 128 11.05 4.75 -12.51
N CYS A 129 11.50 5.14 -13.68
CA CYS A 129 12.52 6.18 -13.84
C CYS A 129 12.24 7.09 -15.05
N ASP A 130 12.95 8.20 -15.12
CA ASP A 130 12.84 9.20 -16.19
C ASP A 130 14.08 9.23 -17.10
N ARG A 131 14.87 8.15 -17.16
CA ARG A 131 16.15 8.06 -17.86
C ARG A 131 16.19 6.87 -18.82
N ALA A 132 17.05 6.96 -19.83
CA ALA A 132 17.13 5.96 -20.89
C ALA A 132 17.66 4.59 -20.45
N SER A 133 18.48 4.53 -19.39
CA SER A 133 19.00 3.27 -18.88
C SER A 133 18.11 2.72 -17.80
N THR A 134 17.61 1.51 -18.00
CA THR A 134 16.70 0.82 -17.10
C THR A 134 17.43 0.18 -15.92
N ALA A 135 18.59 -0.41 -16.11
CA ALA A 135 19.27 -1.24 -15.11
C ALA A 135 19.59 -0.50 -13.79
N THR A 136 19.89 0.79 -13.84
CA THR A 136 20.22 1.59 -12.66
C THR A 136 19.67 3.02 -12.72
N CYS A 137 18.95 3.39 -13.75
CA CYS A 137 18.56 4.76 -14.09
C CYS A 137 19.73 5.79 -14.04
N PRO A 138 20.97 5.45 -14.44
CA PRO A 138 22.11 6.35 -14.35
C PRO A 138 22.20 7.32 -15.54
N GLY A 139 21.39 7.10 -16.57
CA GLY A 139 21.43 7.89 -17.81
C GLY A 139 20.95 9.33 -17.64
N THR A 140 21.13 10.13 -18.69
CA THR A 140 20.49 11.44 -18.82
C THR A 140 19.08 11.29 -19.33
N LEU A 141 18.20 12.25 -19.03
CA LEU A 141 16.87 12.33 -19.61
C LEU A 141 16.97 12.33 -21.15
N VAL A 142 16.38 11.35 -21.82
CA VAL A 142 16.55 11.17 -23.27
C VAL A 142 15.31 11.59 -24.06
N ASP A 143 14.12 11.18 -23.61
CA ASP A 143 12.88 11.33 -24.40
C ASP A 143 11.76 12.09 -23.66
N GLY A 144 11.97 12.50 -22.42
CA GLY A 144 10.96 13.16 -21.59
C GLY A 144 9.87 12.22 -21.08
N LEU A 145 9.97 10.91 -21.30
CA LEU A 145 9.03 9.90 -20.86
C LEU A 145 9.44 9.30 -19.51
N LEU A 146 8.48 8.70 -18.83
CA LEU A 146 8.72 7.81 -17.71
C LEU A 146 8.86 6.38 -18.23
N HIS A 147 9.86 5.68 -17.74
CA HIS A 147 10.16 4.29 -18.06
C HIS A 147 9.72 3.41 -16.90
N VAL A 148 8.80 2.48 -17.16
CA VAL A 148 8.22 1.58 -16.17
C VAL A 148 8.69 0.17 -16.48
N GLU A 149 9.65 -0.32 -15.69
CA GLU A 149 10.15 -1.70 -15.80
C GLU A 149 9.17 -2.65 -15.11
N THR A 150 8.76 -3.67 -15.84
CA THR A 150 7.86 -4.70 -15.35
C THR A 150 8.54 -6.06 -15.27
N ALA A 151 7.95 -6.97 -14.50
CA ALA A 151 8.32 -8.39 -14.46
C ALA A 151 7.05 -9.24 -14.40
N ILE A 152 7.10 -10.39 -15.08
CA ILE A 152 5.99 -11.35 -15.12
C ILE A 152 6.26 -12.45 -14.10
N GLY A 153 5.26 -12.78 -13.27
CA GLY A 153 5.22 -14.04 -12.54
C GLY A 153 6.09 -14.17 -11.29
N GLU A 154 6.76 -13.10 -10.82
CA GLU A 154 7.37 -13.16 -9.49
C GLU A 154 6.32 -12.95 -8.40
N ASN A 155 5.95 -14.03 -7.72
CA ASN A 155 5.24 -13.95 -6.45
C ASN A 155 6.17 -13.29 -5.43
N LEU A 156 5.96 -12.00 -5.14
CA LEU A 156 6.67 -11.27 -4.08
C LEU A 156 6.49 -11.92 -2.69
N THR A 157 5.55 -12.85 -2.55
CA THR A 157 5.34 -13.66 -1.35
C THR A 157 6.48 -14.64 -1.05
N ALA A 158 7.32 -14.98 -2.02
CA ALA A 158 8.46 -15.88 -1.81
C ALA A 158 9.66 -15.18 -1.12
N ALA A 159 9.74 -13.87 -1.12
CA ALA A 159 10.81 -13.12 -0.45
C ALA A 159 10.53 -12.85 1.05
N GLN A 160 9.40 -13.28 1.58
CA GLN A 160 9.02 -13.13 2.99
C GLN A 160 9.06 -14.46 3.76
N GLY A 161 9.70 -15.49 3.19
CA GLY A 161 9.97 -16.75 3.86
C GLY A 161 11.15 -16.64 4.81
N SER A 162 10.87 -16.88 6.09
CA SER A 162 11.83 -17.24 7.15
C SER A 162 12.90 -16.23 7.54
N VAL A 163 12.54 -15.39 8.50
CA VAL A 163 13.52 -14.95 9.50
C VAL A 163 13.62 -16.07 10.55
N THR A 164 14.35 -17.14 10.24
CA THR A 164 14.87 -18.11 11.24
C THR A 164 15.92 -18.98 10.58
N GLU A 165 17.14 -18.44 10.41
CA GLU A 165 18.37 -19.22 10.59
C GLU A 165 19.45 -18.30 11.18
N PRO A 166 20.18 -18.73 12.21
CA PRO A 166 21.24 -17.93 12.79
C PRO A 166 22.45 -17.94 11.86
N HIS A 167 22.76 -16.81 11.26
CA HIS A 167 24.03 -16.62 10.57
C HIS A 167 25.18 -16.65 11.57
N THR A 168 25.93 -17.73 11.60
CA THR A 168 27.29 -17.77 12.16
C THR A 168 28.17 -16.83 11.36
N ALA A 169 28.72 -15.86 12.07
CA ALA A 169 29.69 -14.92 11.53
C ALA A 169 30.98 -15.66 11.15
N THR A 170 31.35 -15.66 9.89
CA THR A 170 32.75 -15.90 9.45
C THR A 170 33.06 -15.01 8.25
N ASP A 171 33.97 -14.12 8.56
CA ASP A 171 35.06 -13.53 7.78
C ASP A 171 34.79 -12.85 6.43
N SER A 172 35.20 -11.60 6.46
CA SER A 172 35.29 -10.62 5.39
C SER A 172 36.28 -11.01 4.30
N ARG A 173 35.83 -11.15 3.05
CA ARG A 173 36.63 -10.80 1.87
C ARG A 173 35.74 -10.13 0.84
N ARG A 174 36.06 -8.87 0.51
CA ARG A 174 35.44 -8.13 -0.59
C ARG A 174 35.67 -8.89 -1.89
N SER A 175 34.61 -9.38 -2.49
CA SER A 175 34.56 -9.75 -3.89
C SER A 175 33.89 -8.62 -4.65
N THR A 176 34.60 -8.05 -5.60
CA THR A 176 34.11 -7.08 -6.59
C THR A 176 33.51 -7.86 -7.75
N ASP A 177 32.35 -8.46 -7.53
CA ASP A 177 31.59 -9.08 -8.60
C ASP A 177 30.38 -8.23 -8.93
N ALA A 178 30.21 -7.97 -10.24
CA ALA A 178 29.06 -7.30 -10.82
C ALA A 178 27.78 -8.05 -10.40
N PRO A 179 26.64 -7.33 -10.26
CA PRO A 179 25.39 -7.98 -9.89
C PRO A 179 25.03 -9.05 -10.93
N THR A 180 25.02 -10.31 -10.48
CA THR A 180 24.59 -11.46 -11.28
C THR A 180 23.11 -11.24 -11.64
N GLU A 181 22.81 -11.14 -12.92
CA GLU A 181 21.44 -11.18 -13.42
C GLU A 181 20.77 -12.47 -12.96
N LEU A 182 19.68 -12.32 -12.20
CA LEU A 182 18.85 -13.46 -11.81
C LEU A 182 18.15 -14.01 -13.08
N PRO A 183 18.29 -15.29 -13.40
CA PRO A 183 17.66 -15.85 -14.59
C PRO A 183 16.14 -15.98 -14.40
N GLY A 184 15.36 -15.43 -15.32
CA GLY A 184 14.03 -15.94 -15.61
C GLY A 184 12.81 -15.05 -15.57
N ALA A 185 12.90 -13.71 -15.42
CA ALA A 185 11.71 -12.87 -15.55
C ALA A 185 11.81 -12.03 -16.82
N THR A 186 11.18 -12.48 -17.89
CA THR A 186 10.98 -11.64 -19.09
C THR A 186 9.94 -10.58 -18.79
N GLY A 187 10.40 -9.39 -18.42
CA GLY A 187 9.59 -8.19 -18.27
C GLY A 187 9.70 -7.29 -19.49
N GLU A 188 8.79 -6.36 -19.64
CA GLU A 188 8.84 -5.30 -20.62
C GLU A 188 9.09 -3.95 -19.93
N THR A 189 9.67 -3.00 -20.66
CA THR A 189 9.76 -1.60 -20.24
C THR A 189 8.70 -0.81 -21.00
N LEU A 190 7.74 -0.23 -20.27
CA LEU A 190 6.72 0.64 -20.84
C LEU A 190 7.18 2.09 -20.77
N ARG A 191 7.14 2.80 -21.89
CA ARG A 191 7.41 4.24 -21.97
C ARG A 191 6.09 4.99 -21.93
N VAL A 192 5.92 5.87 -20.93
CA VAL A 192 4.65 6.54 -20.68
C VAL A 192 4.85 8.02 -20.38
N ARG A 193 3.81 8.83 -20.61
CA ARG A 193 3.83 10.26 -20.30
C ARG A 193 3.45 10.53 -18.84
N GLY A 194 2.66 9.65 -18.22
CA GLY A 194 2.21 9.81 -16.84
C GLY A 194 2.03 8.50 -16.09
N VAL A 195 2.15 8.56 -14.76
CA VAL A 195 2.02 7.43 -13.84
C VAL A 195 1.01 7.75 -12.74
N ILE A 196 0.03 6.87 -12.55
CA ILE A 196 -0.84 6.91 -11.37
C ILE A 196 -0.52 5.67 -10.51
N ASN A 197 0.19 5.90 -9.41
CA ASN A 197 0.54 4.84 -8.47
C ASN A 197 -0.60 4.58 -7.49
N ALA A 198 -1.14 3.36 -7.52
CA ALA A 198 -2.26 2.88 -6.72
C ALA A 198 -1.92 1.61 -5.93
N THR A 199 -0.64 1.39 -5.62
CA THR A 199 -0.11 0.16 -4.99
C THR A 199 -0.51 -0.02 -3.53
N GLY A 200 -1.04 1.02 -2.89
CA GLY A 200 -1.50 0.96 -1.51
C GLY A 200 -0.38 0.67 -0.50
N THR A 201 -0.69 -0.20 0.47
CA THR A 201 0.21 -0.44 1.62
C THR A 201 0.38 -1.92 1.98
N TRP A 202 -0.42 -2.82 1.44
CA TRP A 202 -0.51 -4.22 1.87
C TRP A 202 0.82 -4.96 1.80
N GLU A 203 1.62 -4.71 0.76
CA GLU A 203 2.91 -5.36 0.53
C GLU A 203 4.05 -4.85 1.46
N LYS A 204 3.74 -3.93 2.38
CA LYS A 204 4.71 -3.34 3.29
C LYS A 204 4.24 -3.39 4.74
N PRO A 205 4.04 -4.59 5.32
CA PRO A 205 3.81 -4.73 6.75
C PRO A 205 4.96 -4.12 7.54
N PHE A 206 4.66 -3.46 8.65
CA PHE A 206 5.67 -2.77 9.44
C PHE A 206 5.79 -3.38 10.84
N ILE A 207 6.90 -4.03 11.09
CA ILE A 207 7.29 -4.49 12.42
C ILE A 207 8.39 -3.55 12.94
N PRO A 208 8.16 -2.82 14.05
CA PRO A 208 9.19 -2.00 14.65
C PRO A 208 10.26 -2.87 15.31
N TYR A 209 11.51 -2.42 15.27
CA TYR A 209 12.56 -3.08 16.02
C TYR A 209 12.41 -2.80 17.53
N TYR A 210 12.55 -3.85 18.32
CA TYR A 210 12.68 -3.78 19.78
C TYR A 210 13.90 -4.59 20.24
N PRO A 211 14.66 -4.12 21.25
CA PRO A 211 15.82 -4.83 21.79
C PRO A 211 15.44 -6.26 22.18
N GLY A 212 16.24 -7.23 21.76
CA GLY A 212 16.04 -8.66 22.03
C GLY A 212 15.04 -9.38 21.11
N ALA A 213 14.50 -8.71 20.11
CA ALA A 213 13.53 -9.33 19.18
C ALA A 213 14.08 -10.59 18.50
N GLU A 214 15.38 -10.60 18.23
CA GLU A 214 16.12 -11.73 17.61
C GLU A 214 16.35 -12.91 18.54
N THR A 215 16.19 -12.73 19.85
CA THR A 215 16.38 -13.79 20.85
C THR A 215 15.08 -14.50 21.24
N PHE A 216 13.94 -13.98 20.81
CA PHE A 216 12.64 -14.53 21.18
C PHE A 216 12.47 -15.95 20.67
N ALA A 217 12.27 -16.91 21.58
CA ALA A 217 12.10 -18.33 21.26
C ALA A 217 10.71 -18.66 20.70
N GLY A 218 9.71 -17.75 20.93
CA GLY A 218 8.36 -17.91 20.41
C GLY A 218 8.22 -17.42 18.97
N ARG A 219 6.97 -17.39 18.48
CA ARG A 219 6.64 -16.95 17.12
C ARG A 219 6.38 -15.42 17.09
N GLN A 220 7.03 -14.71 16.18
CA GLN A 220 6.66 -13.34 15.82
C GLN A 220 5.96 -13.35 14.47
N LEU A 221 4.82 -12.66 14.34
CA LEU A 221 4.12 -12.49 13.07
C LEU A 221 3.45 -11.12 13.00
N HIS A 222 3.26 -10.60 11.79
CA HIS A 222 2.47 -9.41 11.56
C HIS A 222 0.98 -9.77 11.37
N ALA A 223 0.06 -8.84 11.63
CA ALA A 223 -1.37 -9.00 11.33
C ALA A 223 -1.67 -9.32 9.85
N HIS A 224 -0.73 -9.04 8.94
CA HIS A 224 -0.73 -9.46 7.55
C HIS A 224 -0.76 -10.99 7.40
N ASP A 225 -0.04 -11.70 8.26
CA ASP A 225 0.17 -13.16 8.19
C ASP A 225 -0.82 -13.95 9.05
N TYR A 226 -1.67 -13.25 9.79
CA TYR A 226 -2.72 -13.87 10.58
C TYR A 226 -3.75 -14.57 9.68
N ARG A 227 -4.18 -15.78 10.06
CA ARG A 227 -5.19 -16.56 9.33
C ARG A 227 -6.41 -16.88 10.19
N ASN A 228 -6.24 -17.45 11.37
CA ASN A 228 -7.34 -17.80 12.27
C ASN A 228 -6.86 -17.88 13.73
N ALA A 229 -7.79 -17.71 14.67
CA ALA A 229 -7.49 -17.73 16.10
C ALA A 229 -7.12 -19.13 16.62
N ALA A 230 -7.59 -20.20 15.99
CA ALA A 230 -7.35 -21.57 16.46
C ALA A 230 -5.85 -21.95 16.44
N GLU A 231 -5.04 -21.30 15.60
CA GLU A 231 -3.58 -21.48 15.57
C GLU A 231 -2.89 -21.13 16.90
N PHE A 232 -3.56 -20.36 17.75
CA PHE A 232 -3.02 -19.86 19.02
C PHE A 232 -3.56 -20.58 20.24
N ALA A 233 -4.39 -21.61 20.07
CA ALA A 233 -4.93 -22.38 21.19
C ALA A 233 -3.81 -22.89 22.12
N GLY A 234 -3.97 -22.66 23.42
CA GLY A 234 -2.99 -23.06 24.44
C GLY A 234 -1.73 -22.20 24.51
N LYS A 235 -1.65 -21.10 23.78
CA LYS A 235 -0.50 -20.16 23.75
C LYS A 235 -0.90 -18.83 24.37
N HIS A 236 0.06 -18.11 24.97
CA HIS A 236 -0.15 -16.73 25.39
C HIS A 236 0.27 -15.77 24.26
N VAL A 237 -0.65 -14.89 23.83
CA VAL A 237 -0.41 -13.98 22.68
C VAL A 237 -0.31 -12.54 23.16
N VAL A 238 0.83 -11.91 22.93
CA VAL A 238 1.01 -10.45 23.08
C VAL A 238 0.63 -9.77 21.78
N VAL A 239 -0.44 -8.99 21.76
CA VAL A 239 -0.91 -8.24 20.60
C VAL A 239 -0.44 -6.80 20.69
N VAL A 240 0.35 -6.36 19.71
CA VAL A 240 0.99 -5.04 19.69
C VAL A 240 0.31 -4.14 18.68
N GLY A 241 -0.33 -3.06 19.16
CA GLY A 241 -0.93 -2.04 18.28
C GLY A 241 -2.14 -1.36 18.88
N ALA A 242 -2.46 -0.16 18.39
CA ALA A 242 -3.59 0.65 18.85
C ALA A 242 -4.64 0.91 17.75
N GLY A 243 -4.63 0.12 16.68
CA GLY A 243 -5.54 0.26 15.54
C GLY A 243 -6.71 -0.73 15.58
N ILE A 244 -7.63 -0.57 14.61
CA ILE A 244 -8.81 -1.45 14.46
C ILE A 244 -8.40 -2.92 14.36
N SER A 245 -7.34 -3.24 13.58
CA SER A 245 -6.88 -4.62 13.43
C SER A 245 -6.44 -5.25 14.76
N ALA A 246 -5.74 -4.48 15.63
CA ALA A 246 -5.35 -5.00 16.94
C ALA A 246 -6.57 -5.39 17.77
N VAL A 247 -7.59 -4.54 17.79
CA VAL A 247 -8.82 -4.78 18.57
C VAL A 247 -9.64 -5.94 18.01
N GLN A 248 -9.75 -6.06 16.68
CA GLN A 248 -10.43 -7.20 16.04
C GLN A 248 -9.72 -8.53 16.34
N LEU A 249 -8.38 -8.54 16.27
CA LEU A 249 -7.59 -9.74 16.58
C LEU A 249 -7.63 -10.09 18.05
N LEU A 250 -7.63 -9.11 18.97
CA LEU A 250 -7.82 -9.34 20.38
C LEU A 250 -9.20 -9.94 20.69
N ASP A 251 -10.26 -9.40 20.08
CA ASP A 251 -11.60 -9.95 20.23
C ASP A 251 -11.66 -11.42 19.78
N GLU A 252 -11.05 -11.74 18.64
CA GLU A 252 -11.09 -13.07 18.06
C GLU A 252 -10.19 -14.07 18.83
N ILE A 253 -8.94 -13.71 19.12
CA ILE A 253 -7.96 -14.59 19.77
C ILE A 253 -8.32 -14.83 21.23
N SER A 254 -8.85 -13.82 21.94
CA SER A 254 -9.25 -13.95 23.36
C SER A 254 -10.38 -14.95 23.60
N GLN A 255 -11.07 -15.39 22.56
CA GLN A 255 -12.09 -16.43 22.66
C GLN A 255 -11.49 -17.84 22.72
N VAL A 256 -10.24 -18.02 22.32
CA VAL A 256 -9.58 -19.33 22.28
C VAL A 256 -8.39 -19.43 23.21
N THR A 257 -7.77 -18.30 23.59
CA THR A 257 -6.59 -18.30 24.45
C THR A 257 -6.38 -16.97 25.18
N SER A 258 -5.41 -16.92 26.09
CA SER A 258 -5.07 -15.72 26.85
C SER A 258 -4.29 -14.71 26.00
N THR A 259 -4.58 -13.43 26.19
CA THR A 259 -3.95 -12.33 25.46
C THR A 259 -3.43 -11.22 26.38
N THR A 260 -2.40 -10.51 25.94
CA THR A 260 -1.96 -9.24 26.52
C THR A 260 -1.95 -8.18 25.42
N TRP A 261 -2.66 -7.07 25.64
CA TRP A 261 -2.71 -5.96 24.70
C TRP A 261 -1.73 -4.86 25.07
N VAL A 262 -0.84 -4.50 24.14
CA VAL A 262 0.17 -3.45 24.34
C VAL A 262 0.19 -2.44 23.20
N SER A 263 0.44 -1.19 23.53
CA SER A 263 0.71 -0.16 22.51
C SER A 263 1.47 1.02 23.09
N ARG A 264 2.08 1.84 22.22
CA ARG A 264 2.87 3.02 22.63
C ARG A 264 2.08 4.12 23.29
N THR A 265 0.80 4.23 22.95
CA THR A 265 -0.12 5.22 23.51
C THR A 265 -1.45 4.54 23.78
N GLU A 266 -2.09 4.92 24.86
CA GLU A 266 -3.41 4.41 25.18
C GLU A 266 -4.39 4.69 24.04
N PRO A 267 -5.16 3.70 23.59
CA PRO A 267 -6.11 3.88 22.51
C PRO A 267 -7.24 4.83 22.89
N ARG A 268 -7.57 5.70 21.98
CA ARG A 268 -8.74 6.57 22.15
C ARG A 268 -9.98 5.85 21.65
N TRP A 269 -11.01 5.82 22.47
CA TRP A 269 -12.28 5.25 22.10
C TRP A 269 -13.26 6.34 21.65
N ARG A 270 -14.15 5.97 20.76
CA ARG A 270 -15.19 6.84 20.27
C ARG A 270 -16.55 6.17 20.44
N GLU A 271 -17.40 6.78 21.23
CA GLU A 271 -18.80 6.39 21.35
C GLU A 271 -19.62 7.07 20.24
N GLY A 272 -20.64 6.36 19.76
CA GLY A 272 -21.56 6.88 18.75
C GLY A 272 -21.09 6.82 17.30
N PRO A 273 -21.95 7.28 16.36
CA PRO A 273 -21.70 7.17 14.94
C PRO A 273 -20.55 8.10 14.47
N PHE A 274 -19.78 7.64 13.51
CA PHE A 274 -18.78 8.46 12.85
C PHE A 274 -19.46 9.37 11.82
N GLY A 275 -19.49 10.67 12.11
CA GLY A 275 -20.11 11.65 11.25
C GLY A 275 -19.24 12.01 10.03
N PRO A 276 -19.89 12.47 8.92
CA PRO A 276 -19.15 12.94 7.74
C PRO A 276 -18.17 14.08 8.03
N ASP A 277 -18.49 14.96 8.99
CA ASP A 277 -17.65 16.09 9.38
C ASP A 277 -16.37 15.67 10.08
N GLU A 278 -16.47 14.67 10.95
CA GLU A 278 -15.30 14.09 11.62
C GLU A 278 -14.38 13.40 10.63
N GLY A 279 -14.96 12.69 9.64
CA GLY A 279 -14.23 12.10 8.54
C GLY A 279 -13.49 13.12 7.69
N ARG A 280 -14.16 14.24 7.36
CA ARG A 280 -13.55 15.36 6.62
C ARG A 280 -12.40 15.98 7.40
N ARG A 281 -12.57 16.24 8.70
CA ARG A 281 -11.50 16.79 9.57
C ARG A 281 -10.28 15.85 9.64
N ALA A 282 -10.53 14.56 9.84
CA ALA A 282 -9.45 13.58 9.90
C ALA A 282 -8.64 13.49 8.58
N VAL A 283 -9.33 13.46 7.44
CA VAL A 283 -8.69 13.49 6.12
C VAL A 283 -7.90 14.79 5.92
N ALA A 284 -8.46 15.95 6.29
CA ALA A 284 -7.79 17.24 6.16
C ALA A 284 -6.48 17.29 6.98
N MET A 285 -6.44 16.70 8.17
CA MET A 285 -5.21 16.62 8.99
C MET A 285 -4.12 15.77 8.32
N VAL A 286 -4.51 14.67 7.66
CA VAL A 286 -3.54 13.84 6.92
C VAL A 286 -3.09 14.55 5.63
N GLU A 287 -4.01 15.26 4.97
CA GLU A 287 -3.73 16.05 3.77
C GLU A 287 -2.73 17.19 4.07
N ASP A 288 -2.93 17.94 5.15
CA ASP A 288 -1.97 18.98 5.57
C ASP A 288 -0.56 18.43 5.73
N ARG A 289 -0.42 17.26 6.33
CA ARG A 289 0.90 16.63 6.51
C ARG A 289 1.60 16.36 5.18
N VAL A 290 0.91 15.73 4.22
CA VAL A 290 1.53 15.39 2.93
C VAL A 290 1.77 16.62 2.07
N ARG A 291 0.94 17.67 2.18
CA ARG A 291 1.20 18.96 1.53
C ARG A 291 2.47 19.65 2.07
N ARG A 292 2.80 19.41 3.32
CA ARG A 292 4.02 19.90 3.96
C ARG A 292 5.24 18.98 3.77
N GLY A 293 5.14 17.95 2.94
CA GLY A 293 6.22 17.01 2.69
C GLY A 293 6.57 16.12 3.90
N LEU A 294 5.62 15.92 4.80
CA LEU A 294 5.78 15.02 5.94
C LEU A 294 5.18 13.64 5.62
N PRO A 295 5.70 12.55 6.19
CA PRO A 295 5.11 11.23 6.03
C PRO A 295 3.65 11.20 6.49
N PRO A 296 2.75 10.50 5.75
CA PRO A 296 1.34 10.41 6.14
C PRO A 296 1.16 9.67 7.47
N ARG A 297 0.07 9.97 8.17
CA ARG A 297 -0.40 9.20 9.33
C ARG A 297 -1.67 8.43 8.96
N SER A 298 -1.96 7.38 9.71
CA SER A 298 -3.22 6.66 9.57
C SER A 298 -4.40 7.55 9.98
N VAL A 299 -5.47 7.54 9.19
CA VAL A 299 -6.72 8.27 9.51
C VAL A 299 -7.30 7.78 10.84
N VAL A 300 -7.24 6.49 11.13
CA VAL A 300 -7.72 5.90 12.39
C VAL A 300 -7.00 6.46 13.62
N SER A 301 -5.72 6.83 13.50
CA SER A 301 -4.97 7.43 14.62
C SER A 301 -5.52 8.78 15.08
N VAL A 302 -6.34 9.44 14.27
CA VAL A 302 -6.96 10.74 14.58
C VAL A 302 -8.47 10.65 14.84
N THR A 303 -9.13 9.53 14.49
CA THR A 303 -10.59 9.37 14.64
C THR A 303 -11.00 8.58 15.86
N GLY A 304 -10.09 7.87 16.51
CA GLY A 304 -10.39 6.92 17.59
C GLY A 304 -11.03 5.61 17.11
N LEU A 305 -11.09 4.64 18.01
CA LEU A 305 -11.67 3.32 17.78
C LEU A 305 -13.18 3.35 18.06
N PRO A 306 -14.03 2.88 17.14
CA PRO A 306 -15.48 2.82 17.39
C PRO A 306 -15.78 1.78 18.47
N VAL A 307 -16.78 2.07 19.30
CA VAL A 307 -17.30 1.13 20.32
C VAL A 307 -18.64 0.60 19.83
N ASP A 308 -18.66 -0.68 19.48
CA ASP A 308 -19.84 -1.46 19.14
C ASP A 308 -20.09 -2.58 20.19
N ASP A 309 -21.09 -3.43 19.98
CA ASP A 309 -21.43 -4.50 20.92
C ASP A 309 -20.33 -5.57 21.03
N ARG A 310 -19.59 -5.83 19.95
CA ARG A 310 -18.43 -6.74 19.96
C ARG A 310 -17.30 -6.20 20.84
N ILE A 311 -17.00 -4.92 20.70
CA ILE A 311 -16.01 -4.23 21.54
C ILE A 311 -16.42 -4.24 23.00
N ARG A 312 -17.71 -4.02 23.31
CA ARG A 312 -18.24 -4.12 24.67
C ARG A 312 -18.08 -5.53 25.24
N ALA A 313 -18.38 -6.55 24.45
CA ALA A 313 -18.20 -7.94 24.84
C ALA A 313 -16.72 -8.31 25.05
N ALA A 314 -15.82 -7.86 24.18
CA ALA A 314 -14.37 -8.07 24.33
C ALA A 314 -13.81 -7.37 25.58
N ARG A 315 -14.30 -6.17 25.92
CA ARG A 315 -13.97 -5.48 27.19
C ARG A 315 -14.45 -6.27 28.39
N ALA A 316 -15.68 -6.77 28.35
CA ALA A 316 -16.24 -7.56 29.45
C ALA A 316 -15.45 -8.86 29.72
N ARG A 317 -14.83 -9.44 28.70
CA ARG A 317 -13.91 -10.58 28.83
C ARG A 317 -12.49 -10.18 29.29
N GLY A 318 -12.21 -8.90 29.46
CA GLY A 318 -10.87 -8.41 29.81
C GLY A 318 -9.86 -8.38 28.66
N ALA A 319 -10.26 -8.73 27.44
CA ALA A 319 -9.38 -8.80 26.28
C ALA A 319 -8.80 -7.43 25.84
N LEU A 320 -9.49 -6.35 26.21
CA LEU A 320 -9.11 -4.98 25.86
C LEU A 320 -8.55 -4.21 27.08
N THR A 321 -7.93 -4.91 28.02
CA THR A 321 -7.13 -4.30 29.09
C THR A 321 -5.80 -3.86 28.49
N TRP A 322 -5.62 -2.54 28.38
CA TRP A 322 -4.43 -1.96 27.77
C TRP A 322 -3.24 -1.94 28.74
N HIS A 323 -2.05 -2.20 28.18
CA HIS A 323 -0.76 -2.00 28.84
C HIS A 323 0.13 -1.08 27.99
N PRO A 324 1.02 -0.29 28.60
CA PRO A 324 2.02 0.47 27.86
C PRO A 324 2.97 -0.47 27.11
N MET A 325 3.69 0.06 26.13
CA MET A 325 4.65 -0.71 25.37
C MET A 325 5.78 -1.24 26.24
N PHE A 326 6.15 -2.51 26.05
CA PHE A 326 7.30 -3.11 26.73
C PHE A 326 8.62 -2.45 26.30
N ALA A 327 9.66 -2.55 27.15
CA ALA A 327 10.98 -1.98 26.91
C ALA A 327 11.84 -2.91 26.03
N ARG A 328 11.76 -4.23 26.25
CA ARG A 328 12.53 -5.23 25.50
C ARG A 328 11.78 -6.55 25.37
N ILE A 329 12.23 -7.36 24.44
CA ILE A 329 11.83 -8.74 24.25
C ILE A 329 12.91 -9.64 24.84
N GLU A 330 12.50 -10.73 25.49
CA GLU A 330 13.36 -11.75 26.06
C GLU A 330 13.02 -13.10 25.44
N PRO A 331 13.86 -14.13 25.58
CA PRO A 331 13.61 -15.43 24.95
C PRO A 331 12.22 -16.02 25.24
N GLU A 332 11.69 -15.80 26.44
CA GLU A 332 10.42 -16.39 26.89
C GLU A 332 9.26 -15.38 26.98
N GLY A 333 9.45 -14.11 26.55
CA GLY A 333 8.39 -13.11 26.66
C GLY A 333 8.82 -11.69 26.49
N VAL A 334 8.11 -10.77 27.17
CA VAL A 334 8.33 -9.33 27.09
C VAL A 334 8.53 -8.73 28.48
N ARG A 335 9.41 -7.70 28.60
CA ARG A 335 9.72 -7.01 29.84
C ARG A 335 9.49 -5.52 29.72
N TRP A 336 8.83 -4.95 30.73
CA TRP A 336 8.60 -3.50 30.83
C TRP A 336 9.77 -2.78 31.51
N ALA A 337 9.73 -1.44 31.48
CA ALA A 337 10.77 -0.60 32.06
C ALA A 337 10.83 -0.66 33.61
N ASP A 338 9.76 -1.12 34.24
CA ASP A 338 9.65 -1.36 35.69
C ASP A 338 10.09 -2.77 36.11
N ASP A 339 10.75 -3.49 35.18
CA ASP A 339 11.18 -4.90 35.33
C ASP A 339 10.05 -5.93 35.46
N SER A 340 8.80 -5.54 35.35
CA SER A 340 7.71 -6.53 35.23
C SER A 340 7.87 -7.36 33.95
N PHE A 341 7.55 -8.67 34.05
CA PHE A 341 7.73 -9.62 32.97
C PHE A 341 6.41 -10.33 32.64
N ARG A 342 6.18 -10.59 31.36
CA ARG A 342 5.08 -11.42 30.88
C ARG A 342 5.62 -12.49 29.93
N ALA A 343 5.45 -13.75 30.32
CA ALA A 343 5.71 -14.87 29.42
C ALA A 343 4.78 -14.80 28.20
N ALA A 344 5.29 -15.13 27.04
CA ALA A 344 4.56 -15.12 25.79
C ALA A 344 5.09 -16.19 24.83
N ASP A 345 4.18 -16.87 24.15
CA ASP A 345 4.52 -17.82 23.07
C ASP A 345 4.49 -17.13 21.71
N VAL A 346 3.73 -16.06 21.60
CA VAL A 346 3.53 -15.34 20.33
C VAL A 346 3.50 -13.83 20.56
N ILE A 347 4.19 -13.10 19.68
CA ILE A 347 4.05 -11.64 19.56
C ILE A 347 3.41 -11.36 18.19
N LEU A 348 2.17 -10.81 18.23
CA LEU A 348 1.40 -10.46 17.04
C LEU A 348 1.44 -8.95 16.81
N TRP A 349 2.14 -8.53 15.78
CA TRP A 349 2.34 -7.14 15.41
C TRP A 349 1.19 -6.61 14.56
N ALA A 350 0.25 -5.89 15.16
CA ALA A 350 -0.82 -5.14 14.48
C ALA A 350 -0.42 -3.66 14.34
N THR A 351 0.81 -3.43 13.87
CA THR A 351 1.48 -2.13 13.85
C THR A 351 1.33 -1.38 12.53
N GLY A 352 0.45 -1.90 11.67
CA GLY A 352 0.08 -1.27 10.40
C GLY A 352 1.10 -1.50 9.28
N PHE A 353 0.98 -0.68 8.25
CA PHE A 353 1.69 -0.87 6.99
C PHE A 353 2.34 0.44 6.56
N ARG A 354 3.40 0.34 5.75
CA ARG A 354 3.99 1.45 5.03
C ARG A 354 3.49 1.48 3.59
N SER A 355 3.61 2.62 2.91
CA SER A 355 3.23 2.72 1.49
C SER A 355 4.23 1.97 0.62
N ALA A 356 3.73 1.19 -0.35
CA ALA A 356 4.53 0.41 -1.29
C ALA A 356 5.00 1.32 -2.45
N LEU A 357 6.09 2.07 -2.23
CA LEU A 357 6.60 3.08 -3.16
C LEU A 357 8.06 2.85 -3.58
N ASP A 358 8.64 1.71 -3.28
CA ASP A 358 10.08 1.48 -3.49
C ASP A 358 10.47 1.52 -4.98
N HIS A 359 9.57 1.07 -5.86
CA HIS A 359 9.75 1.14 -7.31
C HIS A 359 9.84 2.59 -7.85
N LEU A 360 9.41 3.59 -7.08
CA LEU A 360 9.55 5.01 -7.41
C LEU A 360 10.84 5.64 -6.85
N ALA A 361 11.69 4.88 -6.16
CA ALA A 361 12.90 5.40 -5.52
C ALA A 361 13.85 6.15 -6.48
N PRO A 362 14.07 5.70 -7.73
CA PRO A 362 14.93 6.41 -8.67
C PRO A 362 14.48 7.84 -8.99
N LEU A 363 13.20 8.14 -8.86
CA LEU A 363 12.64 9.48 -9.13
C LEU A 363 12.93 10.48 -7.99
N ARG A 364 13.46 10.02 -6.84
CA ARG A 364 13.87 10.85 -5.70
C ARG A 364 12.81 11.84 -5.22
N LEU A 365 11.56 11.39 -5.14
CA LEU A 365 10.39 12.24 -4.84
C LEU A 365 10.32 12.74 -3.40
N ARG A 366 11.12 12.16 -2.47
CA ARG A 366 11.10 12.53 -1.04
C ARG A 366 11.87 13.82 -0.81
N GLY A 367 11.24 14.73 -0.07
CA GLY A 367 11.86 15.98 0.39
C GLY A 367 12.56 15.85 1.75
N PRO A 368 13.14 16.96 2.24
CA PRO A 368 13.88 17.02 3.52
C PRO A 368 13.06 16.56 4.73
N GLY A 369 11.72 16.69 4.69
CA GLY A 369 10.81 16.21 5.74
C GLY A 369 10.60 14.69 5.77
N GLY A 370 11.27 13.93 4.89
CA GLY A 370 11.19 12.47 4.78
C GLY A 370 9.92 11.96 4.09
N GLY A 371 8.98 12.84 3.76
CA GLY A 371 7.77 12.55 2.99
C GLY A 371 7.85 13.04 1.55
N ILE A 372 6.83 12.74 0.78
CA ILE A 372 6.63 13.25 -0.58
C ILE A 372 5.67 14.44 -0.48
N THR A 373 6.07 15.59 -1.02
CA THR A 373 5.21 16.77 -1.06
C THR A 373 4.13 16.58 -2.11
N MET A 374 2.88 16.66 -1.68
CA MET A 374 1.72 16.43 -2.51
C MET A 374 0.97 17.72 -2.78
N THR A 375 0.49 17.87 -4.00
CA THR A 375 -0.28 19.02 -4.49
C THR A 375 -1.57 18.57 -5.19
N GLY A 376 -2.22 19.49 -5.89
CA GLY A 376 -3.43 19.21 -6.62
C GLY A 376 -4.66 19.01 -5.71
N ARG A 377 -5.74 18.65 -6.31
CA ARG A 377 -6.99 18.35 -5.61
C ARG A 377 -6.85 17.04 -4.84
N LEU A 378 -7.22 17.05 -3.56
CA LEU A 378 -7.09 15.88 -2.66
C LEU A 378 -5.63 15.42 -2.46
N ALA A 379 -4.65 16.28 -2.74
CA ALA A 379 -3.23 15.99 -2.59
C ALA A 379 -2.82 14.66 -3.26
N THR A 380 -3.15 14.50 -4.54
CA THR A 380 -2.81 13.30 -5.32
C THR A 380 -1.60 13.50 -6.22
N GLN A 381 -1.30 14.73 -6.64
CA GLN A 381 -0.19 15.05 -7.54
C GLN A 381 1.11 15.23 -6.75
N VAL A 382 2.21 14.69 -7.25
CA VAL A 382 3.54 14.89 -6.68
C VAL A 382 4.08 16.27 -7.08
N ALA A 383 4.49 17.08 -6.10
CA ALA A 383 4.99 18.44 -6.38
C ALA A 383 6.28 18.45 -7.20
N ALA A 384 7.17 17.47 -6.97
CA ALA A 384 8.44 17.35 -7.66
C ALA A 384 8.31 16.93 -9.12
N ASP A 385 7.27 16.16 -9.47
CA ASP A 385 6.99 15.71 -10.82
C ASP A 385 5.47 15.61 -11.06
N PRO A 386 4.87 16.58 -11.75
CA PRO A 386 3.44 16.61 -12.02
C PRO A 386 2.91 15.47 -12.89
N ARG A 387 3.78 14.70 -13.54
CA ARG A 387 3.43 13.50 -14.30
C ARG A 387 3.04 12.33 -13.40
N ILE A 388 3.27 12.44 -12.07
CA ILE A 388 3.10 11.37 -11.11
C ILE A 388 2.01 11.70 -10.11
N HIS A 389 1.06 10.79 -9.96
CA HIS A 389 0.03 10.84 -8.94
C HIS A 389 0.15 9.64 -8.00
N LEU A 390 -0.03 9.87 -6.70
CA LEU A 390 -0.07 8.83 -5.66
C LEU A 390 -1.48 8.77 -5.06
N ILE A 391 -2.14 7.64 -5.18
CA ILE A 391 -3.46 7.38 -4.63
C ILE A 391 -3.48 6.08 -3.82
N GLY A 392 -4.47 5.89 -2.96
CA GLY A 392 -4.35 4.89 -1.90
C GLY A 392 -3.24 5.22 -0.89
N TYR A 393 -2.77 6.47 -0.91
CA TYR A 393 -1.67 7.01 -0.12
C TYR A 393 -2.17 8.18 0.73
N GLY A 394 -1.68 8.28 1.97
CA GLY A 394 -2.01 9.39 2.86
C GLY A 394 -3.53 9.61 3.01
N PRO A 395 -4.06 10.79 2.62
CA PRO A 395 -5.47 11.11 2.80
C PRO A 395 -6.42 10.22 1.99
N SER A 396 -5.94 9.56 0.95
CA SER A 396 -6.72 8.67 0.09
C SER A 396 -6.60 7.18 0.44
N ALA A 397 -6.02 6.83 1.59
CA ALA A 397 -5.81 5.45 2.01
C ALA A 397 -7.08 4.71 2.53
N SER A 398 -8.26 5.32 2.44
CA SER A 398 -9.55 4.67 2.71
C SER A 398 -10.29 4.37 1.41
N THR A 399 -11.25 3.43 1.42
CA THR A 399 -12.01 3.05 0.22
C THR A 399 -12.74 4.26 -0.41
N ILE A 400 -13.42 5.08 0.39
CA ILE A 400 -14.06 6.31 -0.11
C ILE A 400 -13.03 7.36 -0.56
N GLY A 401 -11.92 7.48 0.15
CA GLY A 401 -10.81 8.37 -0.20
C GLY A 401 -10.17 7.96 -1.51
N ALA A 402 -9.98 6.66 -1.72
CA ALA A 402 -9.44 6.08 -2.95
C ALA A 402 -10.30 6.42 -4.18
N ASN A 403 -11.63 6.28 -4.07
CA ASN A 403 -12.56 6.62 -5.16
C ASN A 403 -12.48 8.10 -5.56
N ARG A 404 -12.49 8.99 -4.56
CA ARG A 404 -12.42 10.43 -4.80
C ARG A 404 -11.07 10.85 -5.39
N ALA A 405 -9.99 10.28 -4.88
CA ALA A 405 -8.63 10.50 -5.35
C ALA A 405 -8.42 9.94 -6.75
N GLY A 406 -9.00 8.77 -7.07
CA GLY A 406 -8.97 8.18 -8.40
C GLY A 406 -9.55 9.12 -9.46
N ARG A 407 -10.70 9.75 -9.16
CA ARG A 407 -11.28 10.78 -10.03
C ARG A 407 -10.39 12.02 -10.16
N ALA A 408 -9.85 12.51 -9.04
CA ALA A 408 -9.00 13.70 -9.06
C ALA A 408 -7.73 13.46 -9.89
N ALA A 409 -7.03 12.35 -9.65
CA ALA A 409 -5.82 11.98 -10.36
C ALA A 409 -6.05 11.80 -11.86
N ALA A 410 -7.12 11.11 -12.25
CA ALA A 410 -7.46 10.93 -13.67
C ALA A 410 -7.69 12.28 -14.36
N VAL A 411 -8.50 13.19 -13.78
CA VAL A 411 -8.82 14.50 -14.36
C VAL A 411 -7.59 15.41 -14.41
N GLU A 412 -6.79 15.44 -13.34
CA GLU A 412 -5.63 16.35 -13.28
C GLU A 412 -4.51 15.90 -14.20
N LEU A 413 -4.23 14.58 -14.24
CA LEU A 413 -3.18 14.07 -15.10
C LEU A 413 -3.54 14.18 -16.59
N THR A 414 -4.78 13.84 -17.00
CA THR A 414 -5.19 13.99 -18.40
C THR A 414 -5.14 15.43 -18.85
N ARG A 415 -5.55 16.39 -17.99
CA ARG A 415 -5.42 17.82 -18.29
C ARG A 415 -3.95 18.23 -18.41
N TYR A 416 -3.08 17.80 -17.51
CA TYR A 416 -1.65 18.11 -17.55
C TYR A 416 -0.99 17.60 -18.83
N LEU A 417 -1.39 16.41 -19.30
CA LEU A 417 -0.86 15.78 -20.51
C LEU A 417 -1.52 16.31 -21.80
N GLY A 418 -2.56 17.17 -21.71
CA GLY A 418 -3.28 17.68 -22.86
C GLY A 418 -4.16 16.62 -23.56
N LEU A 419 -4.69 15.65 -22.80
CA LEU A 419 -5.52 14.54 -23.31
C LEU A 419 -7.03 14.78 -23.13
N SER A 420 -7.41 15.88 -22.47
CA SER A 420 -8.82 16.23 -22.18
C SER A 420 -9.06 17.71 -22.38
#